data_2f29db9b04bdcadd551e5e9d031561d1
#
_entry.id   2f29db9b04bdcadd551e5e9d031561d1
#
_cell.length_a   1.000
_cell.length_b   1.000
_cell.length_c   1.000
_cell.angle_alpha   90.00
_cell.angle_beta   90.00
_cell.angle_gamma   90.00
#
_symmetry.space_group_name_H-M   'P 1'
#
loop_
_entity.id
_entity.type
_entity.pdbx_description
1 polymer ?
#
loop_
_entity_poly.entity_id
_entity_poly.type
_entity_poly.pdbx_seq_one_letter_code
_entity_poly.pdbx_strand_id
1 'polypeptide(L)'
;YGASSATGYKGASLATGDYGASSATGDYGASSATGDYGASSATGDYGASSATGDYGASSATGYKGASLATGDYGASSATGNCGASSATGYKGASSAKDPESIAIAWGYKGRVSGVKGSFLVLADWEGDESEYWKPYTWKLKGAKMVRVDGEHIKENTWYTMRNGKIVEVTEDDR
;
A
#
# COMPACT_ATOMS: atom_id res chain seq x y z
N TYR A 1 16.64 10.84 -11.13
CA TYR A 1 15.38 11.48 -11.49
C TYR A 1 14.92 11.00 -12.86
N GLY A 2 13.70 10.54 -13.00
CA GLY A 2 13.10 10.18 -14.29
C GLY A 2 11.60 10.36 -14.23
N ALA A 3 11.00 10.83 -15.33
CA ALA A 3 9.55 10.94 -15.45
C ALA A 3 9.09 10.19 -16.69
N SER A 4 8.04 9.40 -16.58
CA SER A 4 7.44 8.66 -17.68
C SER A 4 5.92 8.77 -17.62
N SER A 5 5.29 8.90 -18.78
CA SER A 5 3.84 8.96 -18.90
C SER A 5 3.35 8.18 -20.11
N ALA A 6 2.30 7.40 -19.93
CA ALA A 6 1.63 6.72 -21.03
C ALA A 6 0.13 7.00 -20.96
N THR A 7 -0.47 7.33 -22.12
CA THR A 7 -1.91 7.56 -22.23
C THR A 7 -2.48 6.63 -23.31
N GLY A 8 -3.57 5.97 -23.02
CA GLY A 8 -4.23 5.06 -23.96
C GLY A 8 -4.80 3.84 -23.27
N TYR A 9 -5.65 3.09 -23.96
CA TYR A 9 -6.42 1.96 -23.43
C TYR A 9 -5.57 0.89 -22.67
N LYS A 10 -4.32 0.65 -23.11
CA LYS A 10 -3.36 -0.27 -22.47
C LYS A 10 -1.98 0.38 -22.34
N GLY A 11 -1.94 1.62 -21.86
CA GLY A 11 -0.69 2.36 -21.71
C GLY A 11 0.22 1.75 -20.64
N ALA A 12 1.52 1.65 -20.92
CA ALA A 12 2.52 1.22 -19.96
C ALA A 12 3.56 2.32 -19.74
N SER A 13 3.87 2.64 -18.49
CA SER A 13 4.81 3.68 -18.11
C SER A 13 5.80 3.14 -17.08
N LEU A 14 7.08 3.44 -17.27
CA LEU A 14 8.18 3.03 -16.39
C LEU A 14 9.12 4.20 -16.15
N ALA A 15 9.36 4.51 -14.89
CA ALA A 15 10.40 5.44 -14.46
C ALA A 15 11.41 4.69 -13.57
N THR A 16 12.70 4.83 -13.88
CA THR A 16 13.80 4.25 -13.11
C THR A 16 14.68 5.35 -12.55
N GLY A 17 15.21 5.12 -11.36
CA GLY A 17 16.07 6.06 -10.63
C GLY A 17 15.35 6.69 -9.45
N ASP A 18 16.14 7.13 -8.48
CA ASP A 18 15.62 7.77 -7.27
C ASP A 18 14.79 9.00 -7.60
N TYR A 19 13.70 9.21 -6.88
CA TYR A 19 12.71 10.26 -7.16
C TYR A 19 12.03 10.15 -8.54
N GLY A 20 11.99 8.94 -9.12
CA GLY A 20 11.33 8.70 -10.41
C GLY A 20 9.80 8.82 -10.30
N ALA A 21 9.16 9.43 -11.31
CA ALA A 21 7.71 9.51 -11.39
C ALA A 21 7.17 8.79 -12.62
N SER A 22 6.18 7.93 -12.43
CA SER A 22 5.54 7.18 -13.53
C SER A 22 4.03 7.34 -13.48
N SER A 23 3.40 7.55 -14.63
CA SER A 23 1.95 7.66 -14.75
C SER A 23 1.41 6.93 -15.96
N ALA A 24 0.38 6.13 -15.76
CA ALA A 24 -0.38 5.52 -16.85
C ALA A 24 -1.85 5.92 -16.74
N THR A 25 -2.42 6.43 -17.84
CA THR A 25 -3.82 6.85 -17.90
C THR A 25 -4.54 6.07 -18.99
N GLY A 26 -5.64 5.46 -18.66
CA GLY A 26 -6.48 4.63 -19.53
C GLY A 26 -6.76 3.28 -18.92
N ASP A 27 -7.84 2.63 -19.40
CA ASP A 27 -8.21 1.32 -18.86
C ASP A 27 -7.10 0.30 -19.14
N TYR A 28 -6.86 -0.59 -18.18
CA TYR A 28 -5.73 -1.54 -18.19
C TYR A 28 -4.34 -0.88 -18.24
N GLY A 29 -4.22 0.38 -17.81
CA GLY A 29 -2.94 1.07 -17.73
C GLY A 29 -2.03 0.47 -16.65
N ALA A 30 -0.73 0.35 -16.96
CA ALA A 30 0.27 -0.12 -16.01
C ALA A 30 1.35 0.95 -15.77
N SER A 31 1.64 1.23 -14.51
CA SER A 31 2.64 2.22 -14.11
C SER A 31 3.62 1.62 -13.12
N SER A 32 4.91 1.87 -13.31
CA SER A 32 5.95 1.42 -12.39
C SER A 32 7.01 2.50 -12.15
N ALA A 33 7.32 2.76 -10.88
CA ALA A 33 8.46 3.57 -10.48
C ALA A 33 9.42 2.71 -9.67
N THR A 34 10.70 2.68 -10.05
CA THR A 34 11.75 1.91 -9.38
C THR A 34 12.86 2.85 -8.93
N GLY A 35 13.18 2.82 -7.66
CA GLY A 35 14.15 3.68 -6.99
C GLY A 35 13.53 4.30 -5.74
N ASP A 36 14.37 4.75 -4.81
CA ASP A 36 13.92 5.36 -3.56
C ASP A 36 13.13 6.65 -3.83
N TYR A 37 12.10 6.87 -3.02
CA TYR A 37 11.18 8.01 -3.19
C TYR A 37 10.44 8.01 -4.55
N GLY A 38 10.35 6.87 -5.23
CA GLY A 38 9.64 6.74 -6.50
C GLY A 38 8.12 6.89 -6.34
N ALA A 39 7.47 7.56 -7.28
CA ALA A 39 6.02 7.71 -7.32
C ALA A 39 5.42 7.05 -8.54
N SER A 40 4.40 6.22 -8.36
CA SER A 40 3.70 5.54 -9.45
C SER A 40 2.18 5.78 -9.35
N SER A 41 1.54 6.04 -10.49
CA SER A 41 0.09 6.23 -10.57
C SER A 41 -0.51 5.56 -11.80
N ALA A 42 -1.55 4.77 -11.59
CA ALA A 42 -2.38 4.24 -12.66
C ALA A 42 -3.82 4.75 -12.51
N THR A 43 -4.37 5.35 -13.55
CA THR A 43 -5.73 5.89 -13.57
C THR A 43 -6.51 5.26 -14.72
N GLY A 44 -7.64 4.67 -14.41
CA GLY A 44 -8.52 3.93 -15.31
C GLY A 44 -8.90 2.58 -14.72
N ASP A 45 -9.93 1.97 -15.27
CA ASP A 45 -10.42 0.68 -14.78
C ASP A 45 -9.36 -0.42 -15.04
N TYR A 46 -9.22 -1.32 -14.06
CA TYR A 46 -8.21 -2.38 -14.08
C TYR A 46 -6.76 -1.87 -14.14
N GLY A 47 -6.51 -0.63 -13.73
CA GLY A 47 -5.17 -0.05 -13.70
C GLY A 47 -4.28 -0.69 -12.63
N ALA A 48 -3.00 -0.88 -12.95
CA ALA A 48 -2.00 -1.41 -12.01
C ALA A 48 -0.87 -0.40 -11.78
N SER A 49 -0.55 -0.16 -10.51
CA SER A 49 0.51 0.75 -10.10
C SER A 49 1.50 0.07 -9.16
N SER A 50 2.79 0.27 -9.36
CA SER A 50 3.83 -0.28 -8.50
C SER A 50 4.93 0.76 -8.23
N ALA A 51 5.27 0.95 -6.96
CA ALA A 51 6.45 1.68 -6.55
C ALA A 51 7.38 0.73 -5.79
N THR A 52 8.63 0.63 -6.24
CA THR A 52 9.66 -0.25 -5.64
C THR A 52 10.85 0.58 -5.22
N GLY A 53 11.20 0.53 -3.96
CA GLY A 53 12.22 1.32 -3.30
C GLY A 53 11.70 1.91 -2.01
N ASP A 54 12.61 2.34 -1.14
CA ASP A 54 12.22 2.91 0.16
C ASP A 54 11.49 4.24 -0.03
N TYR A 55 10.51 4.49 0.81
CA TYR A 55 9.64 5.68 0.72
C TYR A 55 8.87 5.80 -0.60
N GLY A 56 8.73 4.72 -1.36
CA GLY A 56 7.98 4.70 -2.61
C GLY A 56 6.47 4.91 -2.40
N ALA A 57 5.83 5.63 -3.31
CA ALA A 57 4.38 5.85 -3.27
C ALA A 57 3.70 5.27 -4.51
N SER A 58 2.66 4.48 -4.31
CA SER A 58 1.87 3.87 -5.38
C SER A 58 0.38 4.21 -5.25
N SER A 59 -0.27 4.53 -6.35
CA SER A 59 -1.71 4.81 -6.38
C SER A 59 -2.38 4.20 -7.60
N ALA A 60 -3.48 3.48 -7.39
CA ALA A 60 -4.35 3.03 -8.46
C ALA A 60 -5.75 3.61 -8.28
N THR A 61 -6.30 4.22 -9.32
CA THR A 61 -7.64 4.83 -9.31
C THR A 61 -8.48 4.25 -10.42
N GLY A 62 -9.64 3.71 -10.10
CA GLY A 62 -10.57 3.09 -11.02
C GLY A 62 -11.09 1.75 -10.51
N TYR A 63 -12.11 1.22 -11.17
CA TYR A 63 -12.71 -0.07 -10.82
C TYR A 63 -11.69 -1.21 -10.91
N LYS A 64 -11.56 -1.98 -9.83
CA LYS A 64 -10.58 -3.09 -9.72
C LYS A 64 -9.12 -2.67 -9.92
N GLY A 65 -8.76 -1.45 -9.56
CA GLY A 65 -7.37 -0.99 -9.59
C GLY A 65 -6.51 -1.71 -8.54
N ALA A 66 -5.25 -1.99 -8.89
CA ALA A 66 -4.28 -2.61 -7.99
C ALA A 66 -3.08 -1.69 -7.74
N SER A 67 -2.72 -1.48 -6.48
CA SER A 67 -1.61 -0.65 -6.06
C SER A 67 -0.66 -1.42 -5.15
N LEU A 68 0.63 -1.34 -5.42
CA LEU A 68 1.68 -2.02 -4.65
C LEU A 68 2.82 -1.05 -4.33
N ALA A 69 3.17 -0.95 -3.06
CA ALA A 69 4.41 -0.31 -2.61
C ALA A 69 5.31 -1.36 -1.94
N THR A 70 6.51 -1.53 -2.46
CA THR A 70 7.51 -2.48 -1.95
C THR A 70 8.76 -1.72 -1.55
N GLY A 71 9.16 -1.82 -0.31
CA GLY A 71 10.25 -1.08 0.30
C GLY A 71 9.84 -0.52 1.66
N ASP A 72 10.82 -0.16 2.46
CA ASP A 72 10.57 0.39 3.79
C ASP A 72 9.88 1.75 3.70
N TYR A 73 8.94 1.98 4.59
CA TYR A 73 8.12 3.20 4.62
C TYR A 73 7.28 3.45 3.34
N GLY A 74 7.11 2.45 2.49
CA GLY A 74 6.32 2.56 1.27
C GLY A 74 4.84 2.83 1.53
N ALA A 75 4.20 3.63 0.68
CA ALA A 75 2.79 3.96 0.78
C ALA A 75 2.00 3.48 -0.45
N SER A 76 0.89 2.78 -0.22
CA SER A 76 0.01 2.28 -1.28
C SER A 76 -1.43 2.74 -1.06
N SER A 77 -2.13 3.08 -2.14
CA SER A 77 -3.54 3.47 -2.08
C SER A 77 -4.31 2.94 -3.29
N ALA A 78 -5.45 2.32 -3.04
CA ALA A 78 -6.42 1.97 -4.07
C ALA A 78 -7.71 2.76 -3.86
N THR A 79 -8.15 3.45 -4.91
CA THR A 79 -9.40 4.21 -4.94
C THR A 79 -10.26 3.65 -6.06
N GLY A 80 -11.45 3.19 -5.72
CA GLY A 80 -12.37 2.56 -6.65
C GLY A 80 -12.88 1.22 -6.14
N ASN A 81 -14.10 0.87 -6.52
CA ASN A 81 -14.75 -0.35 -6.05
C ASN A 81 -13.95 -1.60 -6.42
N CYS A 82 -13.84 -2.54 -5.49
CA CYS A 82 -13.06 -3.77 -5.60
C CYS A 82 -11.54 -3.51 -5.82
N GLY A 83 -11.03 -2.35 -5.43
CA GLY A 83 -9.61 -2.03 -5.52
C GLY A 83 -8.77 -2.77 -4.47
N ALA A 84 -7.51 -3.06 -4.80
CA ALA A 84 -6.57 -3.69 -3.88
C ALA A 84 -5.32 -2.82 -3.68
N SER A 85 -4.97 -2.59 -2.41
CA SER A 85 -3.77 -1.85 -2.02
C SER A 85 -2.88 -2.73 -1.15
N SER A 86 -1.58 -2.75 -1.40
CA SER A 86 -0.63 -3.53 -0.61
C SER A 86 0.67 -2.77 -0.33
N ALA A 87 1.13 -2.83 0.92
CA ALA A 87 2.43 -2.33 1.34
C ALA A 87 3.20 -3.44 2.07
N THR A 88 4.43 -3.73 1.64
CA THR A 88 5.18 -4.93 2.10
C THR A 88 6.53 -4.63 2.71
N GLY A 89 6.83 -3.45 3.14
CA GLY A 89 8.08 -3.12 3.85
C GLY A 89 7.87 -2.76 5.31
N TYR A 90 8.95 -2.51 6.01
CA TYR A 90 8.94 -2.00 7.38
C TYR A 90 8.16 -0.68 7.43
N LYS A 91 7.24 -0.56 8.39
CA LYS A 91 6.35 0.61 8.53
C LYS A 91 5.59 1.00 7.24
N GLY A 92 5.37 0.06 6.33
CA GLY A 92 4.59 0.29 5.11
C GLY A 92 3.14 0.68 5.43
N ALA A 93 2.56 1.55 4.62
CA ALA A 93 1.20 2.06 4.80
C ALA A 93 0.31 1.70 3.60
N SER A 94 -0.85 1.11 3.86
CA SER A 94 -1.81 0.76 2.80
C SER A 94 -3.20 1.31 3.10
N SER A 95 -3.88 1.85 2.09
CA SER A 95 -5.22 2.40 2.27
C SER A 95 -6.22 1.94 1.19
N ALA A 96 -7.43 1.58 1.63
CA ALA A 96 -8.57 1.24 0.81
C ALA A 96 -9.61 2.36 0.92
N LYS A 97 -9.91 3.05 -0.20
CA LYS A 97 -10.72 4.27 -0.18
C LYS A 97 -12.13 4.11 -0.72
N ASP A 98 -12.55 2.88 -0.97
CA ASP A 98 -13.93 2.56 -1.36
C ASP A 98 -14.45 1.32 -0.61
N PRO A 99 -15.77 1.18 -0.44
CA PRO A 99 -16.37 -0.04 0.06
C PRO A 99 -15.95 -1.25 -0.78
N GLU A 100 -15.87 -2.44 -0.15
CA GLU A 100 -15.47 -3.71 -0.81
C GLU A 100 -14.06 -3.72 -1.42
N SER A 101 -13.27 -2.69 -1.17
CA SER A 101 -11.83 -2.68 -1.46
C SER A 101 -11.03 -3.27 -0.30
N ILE A 102 -9.76 -3.60 -0.55
CA ILE A 102 -8.88 -4.22 0.44
C ILE A 102 -7.57 -3.43 0.59
N ALA A 103 -7.16 -3.21 1.83
CA ALA A 103 -5.83 -2.72 2.17
C ALA A 103 -5.04 -3.76 2.93
N ILE A 104 -3.80 -4.01 2.50
CA ILE A 104 -2.91 -5.03 3.06
C ILE A 104 -1.61 -4.37 3.51
N ALA A 105 -1.26 -4.49 4.78
CA ALA A 105 0.08 -4.19 5.29
C ALA A 105 0.72 -5.47 5.83
N TRP A 106 1.72 -5.98 5.12
CA TRP A 106 2.34 -7.25 5.44
C TRP A 106 3.68 -7.12 6.15
N GLY A 107 4.33 -5.97 6.09
CA GLY A 107 5.63 -5.73 6.73
C GLY A 107 5.55 -5.51 8.24
N TYR A 108 6.71 -5.59 8.90
CA TYR A 108 6.84 -5.32 10.34
C TYR A 108 6.41 -3.89 10.66
N LYS A 109 5.55 -3.72 11.66
CA LYS A 109 4.91 -2.43 11.99
C LYS A 109 4.13 -1.77 10.85
N GLY A 110 3.66 -2.55 9.88
CA GLY A 110 2.79 -2.06 8.81
C GLY A 110 1.48 -1.51 9.36
N ARG A 111 0.88 -0.57 8.62
CA ARG A 111 -0.38 0.07 9.00
C ARG A 111 -1.35 0.12 7.84
N VAL A 112 -2.63 0.00 8.18
CA VAL A 112 -3.73 0.04 7.20
C VAL A 112 -4.80 1.03 7.61
N SER A 113 -5.49 1.58 6.62
CA SER A 113 -6.69 2.40 6.82
C SER A 113 -7.72 2.09 5.74
N GLY A 114 -9.00 2.32 6.03
CA GLY A 114 -10.05 2.11 5.05
C GLY A 114 -11.31 2.89 5.37
N VAL A 115 -12.22 2.91 4.41
CA VAL A 115 -13.58 3.44 4.58
C VAL A 115 -14.55 2.34 5.02
N LYS A 116 -15.69 2.72 5.54
CA LYS A 116 -16.72 1.76 5.95
C LYS A 116 -17.06 0.79 4.82
N GLY A 117 -17.04 -0.51 5.13
CA GLY A 117 -17.30 -1.58 4.17
C GLY A 117 -16.04 -2.20 3.55
N SER A 118 -14.89 -1.53 3.60
CA SER A 118 -13.62 -2.08 3.11
C SER A 118 -13.04 -3.13 4.06
N PHE A 119 -12.04 -3.87 3.57
CA PHE A 119 -11.32 -4.89 4.32
C PHE A 119 -9.88 -4.48 4.59
N LEU A 120 -9.41 -4.76 5.80
CA LEU A 120 -8.06 -4.48 6.26
C LEU A 120 -7.35 -5.79 6.60
N VAL A 121 -6.13 -5.98 6.08
CA VAL A 121 -5.28 -7.13 6.39
C VAL A 121 -3.99 -6.66 7.01
N LEU A 122 -3.67 -7.20 8.18
CA LEU A 122 -2.49 -6.87 8.97
C LEU A 122 -1.75 -8.14 9.37
N ALA A 123 -0.43 -8.11 9.28
CA ALA A 123 0.46 -9.14 9.79
C ALA A 123 1.05 -8.73 11.15
N ASP A 124 1.15 -9.68 12.06
CA ASP A 124 1.77 -9.55 13.38
C ASP A 124 3.15 -10.18 13.35
N TRP A 125 4.16 -9.36 13.48
CA TRP A 125 5.56 -9.77 13.45
C TRP A 125 6.22 -9.52 14.79
N GLU A 126 7.06 -10.43 15.21
CA GLU A 126 8.00 -10.28 16.32
C GLU A 126 9.40 -10.04 15.75
N GLY A 127 10.04 -8.99 16.20
CA GLY A 127 11.40 -8.64 15.79
C GLY A 127 11.98 -7.52 16.65
N ASP A 128 13.26 -7.27 16.49
CA ASP A 128 13.95 -6.15 17.14
C ASP A 128 13.91 -4.93 16.23
N GLU A 129 13.29 -3.85 16.68
CA GLU A 129 13.20 -2.61 15.92
C GLU A 129 14.55 -1.96 15.66
N SER A 130 15.51 -2.16 16.55
CA SER A 130 16.88 -1.68 16.36
C SER A 130 17.61 -2.37 15.20
N GLU A 131 17.06 -3.50 14.72
CA GLU A 131 17.56 -4.30 13.62
C GLU A 131 16.56 -4.43 12.46
N TYR A 132 15.72 -3.42 12.23
CA TYR A 132 14.65 -3.48 11.21
C TYR A 132 15.18 -3.77 9.79
N TRP A 133 16.43 -3.40 9.49
CA TRP A 133 17.10 -3.70 8.21
C TRP A 133 17.49 -5.17 8.04
N LYS A 134 17.22 -6.02 9.06
CA LYS A 134 17.47 -7.46 9.03
C LYS A 134 16.14 -8.23 9.00
N PRO A 135 15.37 -8.20 7.90
CA PRO A 135 14.05 -8.83 7.85
C PRO A 135 14.05 -10.33 8.11
N TYR A 136 15.20 -10.99 7.94
CA TYR A 136 15.36 -12.41 8.26
C TYR A 136 15.32 -12.71 9.78
N THR A 137 15.41 -11.70 10.64
CA THR A 137 15.26 -11.85 12.09
C THR A 137 13.79 -11.77 12.52
N TRP A 138 12.91 -11.28 11.67
CA TRP A 138 11.49 -11.14 11.97
C TRP A 138 10.79 -12.50 11.91
N LYS A 139 9.87 -12.72 12.83
CA LYS A 139 9.06 -13.94 12.91
C LYS A 139 7.59 -13.59 12.80
N LEU A 140 6.93 -14.12 11.77
CA LEU A 140 5.50 -13.97 11.62
C LEU A 140 4.79 -14.75 12.73
N LYS A 141 4.00 -14.06 13.55
CA LYS A 141 3.20 -14.64 14.65
C LYS A 141 1.76 -14.93 14.19
N GLY A 142 1.28 -14.19 13.21
CA GLY A 142 -0.07 -14.37 12.67
C GLY A 142 -0.48 -13.22 11.77
N ALA A 143 -1.69 -13.31 11.23
CA ALA A 143 -2.30 -12.26 10.45
C ALA A 143 -3.80 -12.22 10.71
N LYS A 144 -4.40 -11.05 10.55
CA LYS A 144 -5.85 -10.85 10.68
C LYS A 144 -6.39 -10.05 9.52
N MET A 145 -7.59 -10.44 9.12
CA MET A 145 -8.44 -9.67 8.22
C MET A 145 -9.67 -9.21 8.99
N VAL A 146 -9.99 -7.93 8.87
CA VAL A 146 -11.17 -7.33 9.48
C VAL A 146 -11.89 -6.43 8.49
N ARG A 147 -13.19 -6.25 8.68
CA ARG A 147 -13.99 -5.29 7.93
C ARG A 147 -14.11 -4.00 8.72
N VAL A 148 -14.01 -2.88 8.03
CA VAL A 148 -14.32 -1.56 8.61
C VAL A 148 -15.84 -1.47 8.79
N ASP A 149 -16.30 -1.55 10.03
CA ASP A 149 -17.72 -1.52 10.42
C ASP A 149 -18.21 -0.12 10.82
N GLY A 150 -17.26 0.77 11.14
CA GLY A 150 -17.52 2.13 11.60
C GLY A 150 -17.72 2.26 13.11
N GLU A 151 -17.69 1.14 13.85
CA GLU A 151 -17.87 1.09 15.31
C GLU A 151 -16.61 0.58 16.00
N HIS A 152 -16.27 -0.70 15.80
CA HIS A 152 -15.07 -1.32 16.39
C HIS A 152 -13.82 -1.00 15.55
N ILE A 153 -13.96 -1.06 14.23
CA ILE A 153 -12.95 -0.63 13.28
C ILE A 153 -13.49 0.60 12.56
N LYS A 154 -13.01 1.76 13.00
CA LYS A 154 -13.45 3.08 12.53
C LYS A 154 -12.92 3.36 11.12
N GLU A 155 -13.71 4.04 10.33
CA GLU A 155 -13.28 4.49 9.00
C GLU A 155 -12.23 5.62 9.09
N ASN A 156 -11.38 5.71 8.07
CA ASN A 156 -10.32 6.73 7.97
C ASN A 156 -9.34 6.77 9.15
N THR A 157 -9.28 5.68 9.92
CA THR A 157 -8.39 5.51 11.06
C THR A 157 -7.29 4.52 10.69
N TRP A 158 -6.06 4.82 11.07
CA TRP A 158 -4.94 3.93 10.85
C TRP A 158 -4.84 2.88 11.95
N TYR A 159 -4.68 1.63 11.55
CA TYR A 159 -4.53 0.47 12.42
C TYR A 159 -3.22 -0.25 12.16
N THR A 160 -2.63 -0.81 13.20
CA THR A 160 -1.50 -1.74 13.15
C THR A 160 -1.82 -2.98 13.99
N MET A 161 -0.95 -3.98 13.91
CA MET A 161 -1.13 -5.21 14.71
C MET A 161 0.00 -5.36 15.72
N ARG A 162 -0.36 -5.63 16.99
CA ARG A 162 0.59 -5.86 18.09
C ARG A 162 0.09 -6.96 19.00
N ASN A 163 0.94 -7.95 19.26
CA ASN A 163 0.63 -9.06 20.18
C ASN A 163 -0.73 -9.72 19.88
N GLY A 164 -1.00 -9.97 18.61
CA GLY A 164 -2.23 -10.57 18.14
C GLY A 164 -3.48 -9.68 18.20
N LYS A 165 -3.34 -8.39 18.47
CA LYS A 165 -4.47 -7.44 18.54
C LYS A 165 -4.31 -6.32 17.51
N ILE A 166 -5.42 -5.97 16.88
CA ILE A 166 -5.51 -4.78 16.02
C ILE A 166 -5.70 -3.57 16.93
N VAL A 167 -4.84 -2.56 16.80
CA VAL A 167 -4.85 -1.34 17.60
C VAL A 167 -4.75 -0.11 16.71
N GLU A 168 -5.34 1.00 17.16
CA GLU A 168 -5.19 2.29 16.48
C GLU A 168 -3.72 2.74 16.54
N VAL A 169 -3.23 3.31 15.45
CA VAL A 169 -1.88 3.87 15.35
C VAL A 169 -1.78 5.14 16.18
N THR A 170 -0.78 5.22 17.04
CA THR A 170 -0.46 6.40 17.86
C THR A 170 0.62 7.26 17.22
N GLU A 171 0.98 8.38 17.81
CA GLU A 171 2.08 9.23 17.33
C GLU A 171 3.43 8.50 17.37
N ASP A 172 3.63 7.61 18.34
CA ASP A 172 4.84 6.80 18.48
C ASP A 172 5.01 5.72 17.37
N ASP A 173 3.97 5.50 16.57
CA ASP A 173 3.94 4.51 15.49
C ASP A 173 4.27 5.09 14.11
N ARG A 174 4.40 6.40 14.01
CA ARG A 174 4.55 7.13 12.73
C ARG A 174 5.98 7.23 12.21
#